data_47a8bb30306b83eb856067cbdb6d786e
#
_entry.id   47a8bb30306b83eb856067cbdb6d786e
#
_cell.length_a   1.000
_cell.length_b   1.000
_cell.length_c   1.000
_cell.angle_alpha   90.00
_cell.angle_beta   90.00
_cell.angle_gamma   90.00
#
_symmetry.space_group_name_H-M   'P 1'
#
loop_
_entity.id
_entity.type
_entity.pdbx_description
1 polymer ?
#
loop_
_entity_poly.entity_id
_entity_poly.type
_entity_poly.pdbx_seq_one_letter_code
_entity_poly.pdbx_strand_id
1 'polypeptide(L)'
;STPIKSSAASDVYKRQPYLLPRFFPQLMKKYPDLDIRVVEMKTNDIKKALQTGEIDAGIVASLAGMEELQQTPLFYEQFFAYVSREDALFNNEVIRTSDLNGEQLWLLDEGHCFRDQLVRFCQMKSARASQLAYHLGSMETFMRMVESGKGVTFIPELAVLQLGDAQKELVRSFAIPCPTRQVVLLTNKNFIRHTLLEVLVKEIKLSVPKEMLSLKATQAVV
;
A
#
# COMPACT_ATOMS: atom_id res chain seq x y z
N SER A 1 -15.85 2.56 -33.41
CA SER A 1 -15.17 2.97 -32.16
C SER A 1 -14.00 2.02 -31.93
N THR A 2 -12.79 2.57 -31.94
CA THR A 2 -11.58 1.81 -31.69
C THR A 2 -11.57 1.42 -30.21
N PRO A 3 -11.43 0.14 -29.85
CA PRO A 3 -11.35 -0.23 -28.44
C PRO A 3 -10.14 0.44 -27.81
N ILE A 4 -10.34 1.10 -26.68
CA ILE A 4 -9.27 1.73 -25.91
C ILE A 4 -8.55 0.60 -25.19
N LYS A 5 -7.45 0.14 -25.77
CA LYS A 5 -6.53 -0.77 -25.07
C LYS A 5 -5.72 0.04 -24.09
N SER A 6 -5.97 -0.10 -22.82
CA SER A 6 -5.13 0.48 -21.78
C SER A 6 -4.56 -0.64 -20.93
N SER A 7 -3.27 -0.61 -20.67
CA SER A 7 -2.65 -1.44 -19.64
C SER A 7 -2.36 -0.57 -18.43
N ALA A 8 -2.88 -0.97 -17.28
CA ALA A 8 -2.59 -0.36 -16.00
C ALA A 8 -1.81 -1.36 -15.15
N ALA A 9 -0.71 -0.91 -14.58
CA ALA A 9 0.02 -1.69 -13.59
C ALA A 9 -0.13 -1.04 -12.21
N SER A 10 -0.20 -1.84 -11.19
CA SER A 10 -0.16 -1.34 -9.83
C SER A 10 1.03 -1.94 -9.07
N ASP A 11 1.59 -1.19 -8.16
CA ASP A 11 2.65 -1.66 -7.24
C ASP A 11 2.04 -2.61 -6.23
N VAL A 12 2.22 -3.85 -6.47
CA VAL A 12 1.18 -4.79 -6.41
C VAL A 12 1.38 -5.85 -5.43
N TYR A 13 2.54 -6.12 -5.07
CA TYR A 13 2.69 -7.26 -4.20
C TYR A 13 1.86 -7.18 -2.91
N LYS A 14 1.28 -5.99 -2.63
CA LYS A 14 0.66 -5.76 -1.32
C LYS A 14 -0.63 -4.95 -1.28
N ARG A 15 -1.04 -4.32 -2.38
CA ARG A 15 -2.24 -3.45 -2.38
C ARG A 15 -3.39 -3.99 -3.18
N GLN A 16 -3.09 -4.84 -4.14
CA GLN A 16 -4.10 -5.40 -5.03
C GLN A 16 -5.22 -6.12 -4.26
N PRO A 17 -4.93 -6.94 -3.23
CA PRO A 17 -6.01 -7.61 -2.51
C PRO A 17 -6.95 -6.63 -1.80
N TYR A 18 -6.49 -5.42 -1.48
CA TYR A 18 -7.28 -4.46 -0.69
C TYR A 18 -7.86 -3.31 -1.48
N LEU A 19 -7.21 -2.85 -2.56
CA LEU A 19 -7.67 -1.73 -3.37
C LEU A 19 -8.43 -2.19 -4.62
N LEU A 20 -7.84 -3.08 -5.41
CA LEU A 20 -8.39 -3.48 -6.71
C LEU A 20 -9.83 -4.02 -6.60
N PRO A 21 -10.17 -4.92 -5.66
CA PRO A 21 -11.54 -5.40 -5.51
C PRO A 21 -12.55 -4.32 -5.15
N ARG A 22 -12.11 -3.19 -4.61
CA ARG A 22 -12.99 -2.10 -4.20
C ARG A 22 -13.49 -1.26 -5.37
N PHE A 23 -12.68 -1.06 -6.40
CA PHE A 23 -13.07 -0.18 -7.50
C PHE A 23 -13.20 -0.89 -8.85
N PHE A 24 -12.39 -1.92 -9.11
CA PHE A 24 -12.29 -2.52 -10.43
C PHE A 24 -13.61 -3.18 -10.91
N PRO A 25 -14.34 -3.96 -10.09
CA PRO A 25 -15.62 -4.53 -10.51
C PRO A 25 -16.66 -3.47 -10.88
N GLN A 26 -16.71 -2.36 -10.15
CA GLN A 26 -17.63 -1.26 -10.44
C GLN A 26 -17.21 -0.49 -11.69
N LEU A 27 -15.91 -0.29 -11.87
CA LEU A 27 -15.35 0.33 -13.08
C LEU A 27 -15.75 -0.46 -14.32
N MET A 28 -15.55 -1.78 -14.33
CA MET A 28 -15.89 -2.64 -15.46
C MET A 28 -17.40 -2.67 -15.73
N LYS A 29 -18.23 -2.60 -14.69
CA LYS A 29 -19.68 -2.54 -14.82
C LYS A 29 -20.16 -1.22 -15.43
N LYS A 30 -19.55 -0.10 -15.03
CA LYS A 30 -19.92 1.24 -15.54
C LYS A 30 -19.42 1.50 -16.95
N TYR A 31 -18.27 0.95 -17.29
CA TYR A 31 -17.57 1.20 -18.55
C TYR A 31 -17.21 -0.13 -19.24
N PRO A 32 -18.22 -0.87 -19.75
CA PRO A 32 -18.01 -2.22 -20.30
C PRO A 32 -17.14 -2.23 -21.56
N ASP A 33 -17.01 -1.10 -22.24
CA ASP A 33 -16.19 -0.96 -23.45
C ASP A 33 -14.72 -0.64 -23.16
N LEU A 34 -14.34 -0.48 -21.86
CA LEU A 34 -12.96 -0.29 -21.47
C LEU A 34 -12.24 -1.63 -21.45
N ASP A 35 -11.22 -1.78 -22.28
CA ASP A 35 -10.27 -2.90 -22.17
C ASP A 35 -9.12 -2.49 -21.22
N ILE A 36 -9.25 -2.84 -19.95
CA ILE A 36 -8.24 -2.58 -18.92
C ILE A 36 -7.58 -3.88 -18.54
N ARG A 37 -6.28 -3.94 -18.72
CA ARG A 37 -5.44 -5.06 -18.26
C ARG A 37 -4.68 -4.63 -17.02
N VAL A 38 -4.80 -5.40 -15.96
CA VAL A 38 -4.09 -5.16 -14.71
C VAL A 38 -2.93 -6.14 -14.62
N VAL A 39 -1.74 -5.61 -14.40
CA VAL A 39 -0.50 -6.37 -14.25
C VAL A 39 0.15 -5.99 -12.92
N GLU A 40 0.70 -6.98 -12.25
CA GLU A 40 1.42 -6.79 -11.00
C GLU A 40 2.92 -6.61 -11.26
N MET A 41 3.51 -5.52 -10.73
CA MET A 41 4.92 -5.19 -10.92
C MET A 41 5.51 -4.55 -9.65
N LYS A 42 6.81 -4.65 -9.48
CA LYS A 42 7.55 -3.86 -8.48
C LYS A 42 7.59 -2.39 -8.90
N THR A 43 7.68 -1.47 -7.96
CA THR A 43 7.67 -0.01 -8.22
C THR A 43 8.72 0.41 -9.24
N ASN A 44 9.93 -0.13 -9.16
CA ASN A 44 11.00 0.20 -10.13
C ASN A 44 10.68 -0.30 -11.54
N ASP A 45 10.01 -1.43 -11.67
CA ASP A 45 9.59 -1.99 -12.95
C ASP A 45 8.42 -1.20 -13.53
N ILE A 46 7.49 -0.73 -12.69
CA ILE A 46 6.40 0.20 -13.09
C ILE A 46 6.99 1.48 -13.70
N LYS A 47 8.00 2.07 -13.06
CA LYS A 47 8.67 3.28 -13.57
C LYS A 47 9.24 3.05 -14.98
N LYS A 48 9.97 1.95 -15.17
CA LYS A 48 10.52 1.58 -16.48
C LYS A 48 9.44 1.33 -17.51
N ALA A 49 8.41 0.56 -17.15
CA ALA A 49 7.30 0.21 -18.04
C ALA A 49 6.49 1.44 -18.48
N LEU A 50 6.32 2.44 -17.61
CA LEU A 50 5.74 3.73 -17.96
C LEU A 50 6.62 4.53 -18.93
N GLN A 51 7.94 4.54 -18.71
CA GLN A 51 8.88 5.24 -19.56
C GLN A 51 8.98 4.63 -20.96
N THR A 52 8.88 3.32 -21.07
CA THR A 52 8.91 2.56 -22.35
C THR A 52 7.54 2.46 -23.02
N GLY A 53 6.47 2.89 -22.35
CA GLY A 53 5.09 2.78 -22.88
C GLY A 53 4.53 1.35 -22.88
N GLU A 54 5.13 0.44 -22.11
CA GLU A 54 4.63 -0.92 -21.91
C GLU A 54 3.31 -0.91 -21.11
N ILE A 55 3.19 0.02 -20.18
CA ILE A 55 1.97 0.29 -19.42
C ILE A 55 1.59 1.78 -19.52
N ASP A 56 0.32 2.07 -19.41
CA ASP A 56 -0.25 3.42 -19.51
C ASP A 56 -0.27 4.16 -18.17
N ALA A 57 -0.55 3.45 -17.08
CA ALA A 57 -0.66 4.02 -15.74
C ALA A 57 -0.19 3.03 -14.67
N GLY A 58 0.27 3.56 -13.53
CA GLY A 58 0.66 2.76 -12.37
C GLY A 58 0.14 3.34 -11.07
N ILE A 59 -0.38 2.50 -10.17
CA ILE A 59 -0.81 2.91 -8.83
C ILE A 59 0.31 2.55 -7.86
N VAL A 60 0.90 3.55 -7.22
CA VAL A 60 2.06 3.37 -6.33
C VAL A 60 1.95 4.26 -5.09
N ALA A 61 2.78 3.99 -4.07
CA ALA A 61 3.07 5.00 -3.07
C ALA A 61 3.98 6.07 -3.68
N SER A 62 3.70 7.33 -3.37
CA SER A 62 4.59 8.42 -3.75
C SER A 62 5.95 8.23 -3.07
N LEU A 63 7.01 8.26 -3.87
CA LEU A 63 8.40 8.13 -3.44
C LEU A 63 9.26 9.17 -4.17
N ALA A 64 10.41 9.48 -3.60
CA ALA A 64 11.44 10.26 -4.29
C ALA A 64 11.91 9.54 -5.58
N GLY A 65 12.34 10.32 -6.58
CA GLY A 65 12.82 9.78 -7.86
C GLY A 65 11.73 9.47 -8.88
N MET A 66 10.52 10.00 -8.70
CA MET A 66 9.40 9.89 -9.65
C MET A 66 9.06 11.22 -10.34
N GLU A 67 9.94 12.22 -10.23
CA GLU A 67 9.70 13.60 -10.72
C GLU A 67 9.61 13.67 -12.26
N GLU A 68 10.12 12.67 -12.95
CA GLU A 68 10.02 12.53 -14.40
C GLU A 68 8.64 12.09 -14.89
N LEU A 69 7.82 11.55 -14.00
CA LEU A 69 6.47 11.06 -14.28
C LEU A 69 5.43 12.07 -13.77
N GLN A 70 4.25 12.05 -14.39
CA GLN A 70 3.10 12.78 -13.89
C GLN A 70 2.50 12.02 -12.72
N GLN A 71 2.33 12.69 -11.58
CA GLN A 71 1.73 12.12 -10.39
C GLN A 71 0.35 12.75 -10.13
N THR A 72 -0.67 11.92 -10.03
CA THR A 72 -2.01 12.36 -9.65
C THR A 72 -2.35 11.77 -8.28
N PRO A 73 -2.50 12.58 -7.22
CA PRO A 73 -2.84 12.09 -5.89
C PRO A 73 -4.18 11.37 -5.86
N LEU A 74 -4.22 10.21 -5.24
CA LEU A 74 -5.42 9.39 -5.08
C LEU A 74 -5.96 9.48 -3.66
N PHE A 75 -5.19 9.02 -2.69
CA PHE A 75 -5.58 9.04 -1.27
C PHE A 75 -4.35 8.89 -0.37
N TYR A 76 -4.58 9.08 0.93
CA TYR A 76 -3.61 8.85 2.00
C TYR A 76 -4.01 7.61 2.77
N GLU A 77 -3.01 6.78 3.11
CA GLU A 77 -3.24 5.50 3.77
C GLU A 77 -2.32 5.36 4.98
N GLN A 78 -2.91 5.30 6.16
CA GLN A 78 -2.18 5.12 7.41
C GLN A 78 -1.70 3.68 7.54
N PHE A 79 -0.58 3.50 8.24
CA PHE A 79 -0.09 2.19 8.68
C PHE A 79 -0.54 1.89 10.09
N PHE A 80 -0.78 0.61 10.35
CA PHE A 80 -1.09 0.06 11.66
C PHE A 80 -0.13 -1.07 11.98
N ALA A 81 0.15 -1.25 13.27
CA ALA A 81 0.80 -2.46 13.75
C ALA A 81 -0.25 -3.57 13.93
N TYR A 82 0.12 -4.78 13.55
CA TYR A 82 -0.66 -6.00 13.76
C TYR A 82 0.11 -6.87 14.72
N VAL A 83 -0.40 -7.01 15.94
CA VAL A 83 0.35 -7.48 17.11
C VAL A 83 -0.24 -8.80 17.62
N SER A 84 0.63 -9.79 17.80
CA SER A 84 0.24 -11.07 18.40
C SER A 84 -0.26 -10.88 19.83
N ARG A 85 -1.24 -11.70 20.24
CA ARG A 85 -1.74 -11.72 21.62
C ARG A 85 -0.66 -12.10 22.65
N GLU A 86 0.34 -12.86 22.22
CA GLU A 86 1.46 -13.30 23.08
C GLU A 86 2.60 -12.28 23.13
N ASP A 87 2.55 -11.22 22.32
CA ASP A 87 3.55 -10.16 22.33
C ASP A 87 3.28 -9.14 23.43
N ALA A 88 4.35 -8.65 24.09
CA ALA A 88 4.21 -7.63 25.13
C ALA A 88 3.52 -6.35 24.66
N LEU A 89 3.67 -6.00 23.39
CA LEU A 89 3.05 -4.84 22.78
C LEU A 89 1.53 -4.97 22.62
N PHE A 90 0.97 -6.18 22.76
CA PHE A 90 -0.47 -6.39 22.66
C PHE A 90 -1.26 -5.57 23.70
N ASN A 91 -0.69 -5.36 24.88
CA ASN A 91 -1.33 -4.58 25.94
C ASN A 91 -1.24 -3.04 25.74
N ASN A 92 -0.49 -2.61 24.74
CA ASN A 92 -0.38 -1.19 24.42
C ASN A 92 -1.53 -0.77 23.52
N GLU A 93 -2.26 0.28 23.86
CA GLU A 93 -3.28 0.86 22.98
C GLU A 93 -2.66 1.54 21.76
N VAL A 94 -1.47 2.09 21.93
CA VAL A 94 -0.72 2.83 20.93
C VAL A 94 0.73 2.34 20.91
N ILE A 95 1.27 2.13 19.72
CA ILE A 95 2.67 1.72 19.50
C ILE A 95 3.52 2.95 19.18
N ARG A 96 4.64 3.09 19.89
CA ARG A 96 5.69 4.05 19.55
C ARG A 96 6.80 3.35 18.77
N THR A 97 7.50 4.10 17.96
CA THR A 97 8.65 3.56 17.22
C THR A 97 9.73 2.98 18.13
N SER A 98 9.88 3.56 19.33
CA SER A 98 10.81 3.07 20.37
C SER A 98 10.40 1.71 20.97
N ASP A 99 9.14 1.33 20.86
CA ASP A 99 8.63 0.07 21.43
C ASP A 99 8.92 -1.13 20.53
N LEU A 100 9.30 -0.87 19.26
CA LEU A 100 9.52 -1.92 18.28
C LEU A 100 10.86 -2.61 18.48
N ASN A 101 10.82 -3.90 18.62
CA ASN A 101 12.02 -4.74 18.65
C ASN A 101 12.20 -5.39 17.26
N GLY A 102 13.33 -5.11 16.58
CA GLY A 102 13.60 -5.64 15.26
C GLY A 102 13.62 -7.16 15.15
N GLU A 103 13.88 -7.88 16.26
CA GLU A 103 13.90 -9.34 16.31
C GLU A 103 12.51 -9.98 16.30
N GLN A 104 11.47 -9.21 16.62
CA GLN A 104 10.07 -9.66 16.68
C GLN A 104 9.24 -9.21 15.48
N LEU A 105 9.86 -8.58 14.49
CA LEU A 105 9.15 -8.02 13.34
C LEU A 105 9.16 -8.97 12.15
N TRP A 106 7.96 -9.21 11.61
CA TRP A 106 7.76 -9.85 10.32
C TRP A 106 7.69 -8.77 9.25
N LEU A 107 8.76 -8.60 8.48
CA LEU A 107 8.87 -7.58 7.44
C LEU A 107 9.04 -8.24 6.08
N LEU A 108 8.49 -7.57 5.08
CA LEU A 108 8.67 -7.97 3.70
C LEU A 108 10.11 -7.74 3.24
N ASP A 109 10.51 -8.43 2.16
CA ASP A 109 11.86 -8.35 1.59
C ASP A 109 12.25 -6.93 1.17
N GLU A 110 13.57 -6.70 1.04
CA GLU A 110 14.13 -5.47 0.51
C GLU A 110 13.61 -5.16 -0.91
N GLY A 111 13.47 -3.86 -1.22
CA GLY A 111 12.94 -3.39 -2.50
C GLY A 111 11.41 -3.30 -2.56
N HIS A 112 10.74 -3.51 -1.46
CA HIS A 112 9.32 -3.21 -1.31
C HIS A 112 9.14 -1.85 -0.65
N CYS A 113 8.54 -0.89 -1.37
CA CYS A 113 8.29 0.47 -0.87
C CYS A 113 7.70 0.51 0.53
N PHE A 114 6.78 -0.40 0.82
CA PHE A 114 6.12 -0.51 2.12
C PHE A 114 7.12 -0.76 3.25
N ARG A 115 8.05 -1.70 3.06
CA ARG A 115 9.10 -1.98 4.05
C ARG A 115 10.03 -0.81 4.21
N ASP A 116 10.49 -0.25 3.10
CA ASP A 116 11.48 0.83 3.11
C ASP A 116 10.92 2.08 3.79
N GLN A 117 9.66 2.40 3.59
CA GLN A 117 8.96 3.50 4.27
C GLN A 117 8.88 3.25 5.79
N LEU A 118 8.48 2.04 6.20
CA LEU A 118 8.38 1.68 7.63
C LEU A 118 9.73 1.63 8.32
N VAL A 119 10.75 1.07 7.69
CA VAL A 119 12.11 1.02 8.23
C VAL A 119 12.67 2.42 8.45
N ARG A 120 12.45 3.34 7.50
CA ARG A 120 12.83 4.75 7.65
C ARG A 120 12.08 5.43 8.78
N PHE A 121 10.76 5.27 8.83
CA PHE A 121 9.93 5.87 9.87
C PHE A 121 10.33 5.39 11.27
N CYS A 122 10.54 4.09 11.44
CA CYS A 122 10.93 3.51 12.72
C CYS A 122 12.41 3.71 13.04
N GLN A 123 13.20 4.33 12.17
CA GLN A 123 14.67 4.49 12.32
C GLN A 123 15.37 3.18 12.67
N MET A 124 14.87 2.08 12.17
CA MET A 124 15.38 0.75 12.46
C MET A 124 16.73 0.53 11.77
N LYS A 125 17.82 0.73 12.52
CA LYS A 125 19.19 0.51 12.05
C LYS A 125 19.51 -0.95 11.74
N SER A 126 18.71 -1.88 12.24
CA SER A 126 18.97 -3.32 12.20
C SER A 126 17.83 -4.17 11.60
N ALA A 127 17.00 -3.63 10.74
CA ALA A 127 15.98 -4.42 10.01
C ALA A 127 16.58 -5.58 9.17
N ARG A 128 17.92 -5.61 9.04
CA ARG A 128 18.68 -6.74 8.47
C ARG A 128 18.79 -7.95 9.39
N ALA A 129 18.52 -7.79 10.68
CA ALA A 129 18.80 -8.80 11.70
C ALA A 129 17.57 -9.55 12.20
N SER A 130 16.42 -9.42 11.57
CA SER A 130 15.35 -10.38 11.83
C SER A 130 15.82 -11.74 11.29
N GLN A 131 16.31 -12.57 12.18
CA GLN A 131 16.77 -13.94 11.88
C GLN A 131 15.64 -14.86 11.40
N LEU A 132 14.43 -14.35 11.28
CA LEU A 132 13.28 -15.03 10.71
C LEU A 132 13.29 -14.76 9.20
N ALA A 133 14.25 -15.41 8.54
CA ALA A 133 14.49 -15.34 7.09
C ALA A 133 13.40 -16.07 6.29
N TYR A 134 12.20 -15.51 6.24
CA TYR A 134 11.26 -15.83 5.17
C TYR A 134 11.44 -14.78 4.06
N HIS A 135 12.21 -15.12 3.05
CA HIS A 135 12.52 -14.29 1.89
C HIS A 135 11.35 -14.12 0.91
N LEU A 136 10.21 -14.72 1.16
CA LEU A 136 9.04 -14.75 0.30
C LEU A 136 7.77 -14.69 1.15
N GLY A 137 7.48 -13.54 1.74
CA GLY A 137 6.25 -13.39 2.47
C GLY A 137 5.26 -12.49 1.76
N SER A 138 4.02 -12.91 1.65
CA SER A 138 2.92 -11.99 1.45
C SER A 138 2.54 -11.39 2.80
N MET A 139 1.93 -10.20 2.78
CA MET A 139 1.39 -9.59 4.01
C MET A 139 0.39 -10.52 4.71
N GLU A 140 -0.41 -11.24 3.95
CA GLU A 140 -1.34 -12.25 4.48
C GLU A 140 -0.61 -13.35 5.26
N THR A 141 0.52 -13.83 4.76
CA THR A 141 1.34 -14.82 5.48
C THR A 141 1.80 -14.28 6.81
N PHE A 142 2.28 -13.03 6.85
CA PHE A 142 2.73 -12.43 8.12
C PHE A 142 1.59 -12.19 9.10
N MET A 143 0.41 -11.80 8.61
CA MET A 143 -0.77 -11.70 9.46
C MET A 143 -1.11 -13.05 10.09
N ARG A 144 -1.06 -14.15 9.32
CA ARG A 144 -1.27 -15.50 9.86
C ARG A 144 -0.20 -15.91 10.87
N MET A 145 1.07 -15.53 10.65
CA MET A 145 2.15 -15.77 11.63
C MET A 145 1.88 -15.04 12.94
N VAL A 146 1.44 -13.78 12.88
CA VAL A 146 1.04 -13.00 14.05
C VAL A 146 -0.16 -13.64 14.76
N GLU A 147 -1.18 -14.05 14.03
CA GLU A 147 -2.38 -14.72 14.55
C GLU A 147 -2.04 -16.05 15.22
N SER A 148 -1.00 -16.75 14.77
CA SER A 148 -0.53 -18.01 15.35
C SER A 148 0.33 -17.86 16.62
N GLY A 149 0.51 -16.63 17.12
CA GLY A 149 1.08 -16.39 18.43
C GLY A 149 2.50 -15.83 18.45
N LYS A 150 2.99 -15.21 17.38
CA LYS A 150 4.38 -14.68 17.33
C LYS A 150 4.49 -13.33 16.65
N GLY A 151 5.08 -12.35 17.36
CA GLY A 151 5.64 -11.11 16.84
C GLY A 151 4.64 -10.08 16.34
N VAL A 152 5.14 -9.16 15.54
CA VAL A 152 4.43 -7.99 15.03
C VAL A 152 4.68 -7.86 13.53
N THR A 153 3.67 -7.46 12.79
CA THR A 153 3.81 -6.99 11.41
C THR A 153 3.07 -5.66 11.23
N PHE A 154 3.17 -5.08 10.05
CA PHE A 154 2.52 -3.81 9.72
C PHE A 154 1.54 -4.01 8.59
N ILE A 155 0.38 -3.39 8.70
CA ILE A 155 -0.69 -3.49 7.72
C ILE A 155 -1.21 -2.10 7.33
N PRO A 156 -1.64 -1.92 6.08
CA PRO A 156 -2.23 -0.67 5.63
C PRO A 156 -3.69 -0.54 6.07
N GLU A 157 -4.18 0.68 6.12
CA GLU A 157 -5.55 1.02 6.52
C GLU A 157 -6.61 0.25 5.72
N LEU A 158 -6.43 0.09 4.41
CA LEU A 158 -7.37 -0.68 3.58
C LEU A 158 -7.44 -2.15 3.98
N ALA A 159 -6.36 -2.74 4.50
CA ALA A 159 -6.38 -4.08 5.06
C ALA A 159 -7.22 -4.13 6.35
N VAL A 160 -7.05 -3.15 7.23
CA VAL A 160 -7.81 -3.05 8.50
C VAL A 160 -9.32 -3.04 8.25
N LEU A 161 -9.77 -2.37 7.18
CA LEU A 161 -11.19 -2.29 6.82
C LEU A 161 -11.81 -3.63 6.42
N GLN A 162 -11.00 -4.63 6.12
CA GLN A 162 -11.45 -5.97 5.69
C GLN A 162 -11.36 -7.02 6.80
N LEU A 163 -10.83 -6.66 7.97
CA LEU A 163 -10.64 -7.57 9.08
C LEU A 163 -11.96 -7.91 9.78
N GLY A 164 -12.08 -9.16 10.20
CA GLY A 164 -13.12 -9.59 11.14
C GLY A 164 -12.83 -9.09 12.56
N ASP A 165 -13.82 -9.19 13.46
CA ASP A 165 -13.74 -8.63 14.81
C ASP A 165 -12.56 -9.21 15.61
N ALA A 166 -12.34 -10.52 15.55
CA ALA A 166 -11.22 -11.17 16.24
C ALA A 166 -9.84 -10.68 15.75
N GLN A 167 -9.72 -10.34 14.47
CA GLN A 167 -8.50 -9.80 13.88
C GLN A 167 -8.31 -8.32 14.23
N LYS A 168 -9.38 -7.54 14.29
CA LYS A 168 -9.31 -6.12 14.69
C LYS A 168 -8.75 -5.94 16.10
N GLU A 169 -8.94 -6.91 16.98
CA GLU A 169 -8.35 -6.89 18.32
C GLU A 169 -6.80 -6.90 18.30
N LEU A 170 -6.20 -7.38 17.22
CA LEU A 170 -4.74 -7.40 17.04
C LEU A 170 -4.17 -6.09 16.49
N VAL A 171 -5.02 -5.17 16.03
CA VAL A 171 -4.62 -3.92 15.40
C VAL A 171 -4.27 -2.89 16.46
N ARG A 172 -3.13 -2.20 16.28
CA ARG A 172 -2.70 -1.06 17.11
C ARG A 172 -2.32 0.13 16.25
N SER A 173 -2.78 1.30 16.66
CA SER A 173 -2.35 2.56 16.04
C SER A 173 -0.94 2.92 16.47
N PHE A 174 -0.23 3.66 15.62
CA PHE A 174 0.99 4.32 16.02
C PHE A 174 0.70 5.61 16.80
N ALA A 175 1.64 6.01 17.66
CA ALA A 175 1.63 7.33 18.28
C ALA A 175 1.67 8.43 17.20
N ILE A 176 1.09 9.57 17.52
CA ILE A 176 1.10 10.75 16.65
C ILE A 176 2.52 11.34 16.58
N PRO A 177 3.01 11.66 15.35
CA PRO A 177 2.32 11.58 14.06
C PRO A 177 2.26 10.15 13.53
N CYS A 178 1.08 9.71 13.10
CA CYS A 178 0.87 8.37 12.57
C CYS A 178 1.51 8.24 11.17
N PRO A 179 2.29 7.19 10.92
CA PRO A 179 2.92 6.96 9.61
C PRO A 179 1.85 6.74 8.54
N THR A 180 1.94 7.53 7.50
CA THR A 180 0.95 7.55 6.42
C THR A 180 1.69 7.64 5.08
N ARG A 181 1.16 7.00 4.06
CA ARG A 181 1.68 7.10 2.70
C ARG A 181 0.68 7.79 1.80
N GLN A 182 1.17 8.55 0.84
CA GLN A 182 0.37 9.06 -0.25
C GLN A 182 0.35 8.03 -1.38
N VAL A 183 -0.83 7.62 -1.80
CA VAL A 183 -1.02 6.77 -2.98
C VAL A 183 -1.32 7.66 -4.17
N VAL A 184 -0.60 7.44 -5.26
CA VAL A 184 -0.69 8.25 -6.48
C VAL A 184 -0.91 7.36 -7.69
N LEU A 185 -1.53 7.92 -8.70
CA LEU A 185 -1.55 7.36 -10.04
C LEU A 185 -0.42 8.01 -10.85
N LEU A 186 0.49 7.18 -11.35
CA LEU A 186 1.61 7.60 -12.21
C LEU A 186 1.23 7.42 -13.68
N THR A 187 1.59 8.38 -14.49
CA THR A 187 1.56 8.29 -15.95
C THR A 187 2.81 8.92 -16.55
N ASN A 188 3.08 8.62 -17.81
CA ASN A 188 4.06 9.40 -18.56
C ASN A 188 3.54 10.85 -18.72
N LYS A 189 4.43 11.84 -18.70
CA LYS A 189 4.07 13.26 -18.90
C LYS A 189 3.35 13.53 -20.23
N ASN A 190 3.64 12.71 -21.24
CA ASN A 190 3.03 12.80 -22.56
C ASN A 190 1.77 11.94 -22.71
N PHE A 191 1.19 11.46 -21.61
CA PHE A 191 -0.01 10.65 -21.64
C PHE A 191 -1.21 11.46 -22.14
N ILE A 192 -1.81 11.02 -23.24
CA ILE A 192 -2.85 11.77 -23.98
C ILE A 192 -4.29 11.37 -23.66
N ARG A 193 -4.48 10.25 -22.97
CA ARG A 193 -5.85 9.73 -22.67
C ARG A 193 -6.39 10.30 -21.35
N HIS A 194 -6.53 11.62 -21.28
CA HIS A 194 -6.92 12.32 -20.04
C HIS A 194 -8.28 11.86 -19.50
N THR A 195 -9.25 11.60 -20.37
CA THR A 195 -10.59 11.12 -19.97
C THR A 195 -10.50 9.77 -19.23
N LEU A 196 -9.66 8.85 -19.69
CA LEU A 196 -9.45 7.57 -19.02
C LEU A 196 -8.83 7.78 -17.64
N LEU A 197 -7.84 8.68 -17.56
CA LEU A 197 -7.18 9.01 -16.31
C LEU A 197 -8.19 9.58 -15.28
N GLU A 198 -9.03 10.52 -15.71
CA GLU A 198 -10.07 11.11 -14.87
C GLU A 198 -11.07 10.07 -14.35
N VAL A 199 -11.49 9.14 -15.22
CA VAL A 199 -12.38 8.03 -14.85
C VAL A 199 -11.71 7.14 -13.79
N LEU A 200 -10.46 6.72 -14.00
CA LEU A 200 -9.74 5.90 -13.06
C LEU A 200 -9.57 6.60 -11.70
N VAL A 201 -9.12 7.84 -11.70
CA VAL A 201 -8.94 8.65 -10.48
C VAL A 201 -10.26 8.77 -9.72
N LYS A 202 -11.34 9.09 -10.41
CA LYS A 202 -12.68 9.23 -9.82
C LYS A 202 -13.14 7.93 -9.18
N GLU A 203 -13.10 6.82 -9.91
CA GLU A 203 -13.59 5.53 -9.40
C GLU A 203 -12.74 5.01 -8.23
N ILE A 204 -11.42 5.21 -8.26
CA ILE A 204 -10.55 4.86 -7.13
C ILE A 204 -10.89 5.72 -5.92
N LYS A 205 -11.02 7.04 -6.06
CA LYS A 205 -11.37 7.93 -4.94
C LYS A 205 -12.75 7.62 -4.34
N LEU A 206 -13.72 7.23 -5.16
CA LEU A 206 -15.04 6.81 -4.70
C LEU A 206 -15.02 5.48 -3.94
N SER A 207 -14.03 4.64 -4.16
CA SER A 207 -13.91 3.31 -3.56
C SER A 207 -13.26 3.29 -2.18
N VAL A 208 -12.64 4.37 -1.76
CA VAL A 208 -11.98 4.51 -0.45
C VAL A 208 -12.81 5.40 0.48
N PRO A 209 -12.67 5.25 1.82
CA PRO A 209 -13.29 6.15 2.78
C PRO A 209 -12.93 7.63 2.52
N LYS A 210 -13.89 8.53 2.70
CA LYS A 210 -13.69 9.98 2.47
C LYS A 210 -12.55 10.55 3.32
N GLU A 211 -12.36 10.03 4.51
CA GLU A 211 -11.32 10.41 5.46
C GLU A 211 -9.91 10.15 4.92
N MET A 212 -9.75 9.24 3.96
CA MET A 212 -8.48 8.94 3.31
C MET A 212 -8.15 9.89 2.15
N LEU A 213 -9.07 10.74 1.72
CA LEU A 213 -8.84 11.65 0.59
C LEU A 213 -7.98 12.87 0.96
N SER A 214 -7.76 13.12 2.23
CA SER A 214 -6.93 14.22 2.73
C SER A 214 -6.02 13.77 3.87
N LEU A 215 -4.83 14.36 3.95
CA LEU A 215 -3.91 14.12 5.05
C LEU A 215 -4.44 14.80 6.33
N LYS A 216 -4.54 14.04 7.42
CA LYS A 216 -4.98 14.54 8.71
C LYS A 216 -3.82 15.19 9.48
N ALA A 217 -4.12 16.13 10.38
CA ALA A 217 -3.12 16.78 11.23
C ALA A 217 -2.35 15.80 12.15
N THR A 218 -2.93 14.63 12.43
CA THR A 218 -2.32 13.56 13.24
C THR A 218 -1.43 12.60 12.43
N GLN A 219 -1.31 12.82 11.13
CA GLN A 219 -0.58 11.95 10.21
C GLN A 219 0.67 12.63 9.67
N ALA A 220 1.71 11.83 9.41
CA ALA A 220 2.91 12.26 8.69
C ALA A 220 3.18 11.33 7.51
N VAL A 221 3.45 11.91 6.35
CA VAL A 221 3.84 11.14 5.16
C VAL A 221 5.26 10.63 5.33
N VAL A 222 5.48 9.33 5.09
CA VAL A 222 6.76 8.62 5.26
C VAL A 222 7.32 8.10 3.94
#